data_83c660a516dd73726119bd042c08334f
#
_entry.id   83c660a516dd73726119bd042c08334f
#
_cell.length_a   1.000
_cell.length_b   1.000
_cell.length_c   1.000
_cell.angle_alpha   90.00
_cell.angle_beta   90.00
_cell.angle_gamma   90.00
#
_symmetry.space_group_name_H-M   'P 1'
#
loop_
_entity.id
_entity.type
_entity.pdbx_description
1 polymer ?
#
loop_
_entity_poly.entity_id
_entity_poly.type
_entity_poly.pdbx_seq_one_letter_code
_entity_poly.pdbx_strand_id
1 'polypeptide(L)'
;MGIAGTILNNSSRDALAELGKSEAGKKWLQQLQAFLEVDGWRMQRMSEINLPSWVEDPTPAIASVKFFLKQGGGFNLDAERGGLARRREEATKEVLEKVPQDQQGWFKMLLGLAQETGSFSEEHNHYLDLYTHALMRRSCLAIGKRLVAAKVIDHPEDTFFLMPDEMRSVTLVPDGFNLRHIVERRRKDWEGWC
;
A
#
# COMPACT_ATOMS: atom_id res chain seq x y z
N MET A 1 -10.93 26.92 -9.88
CA MET A 1 -11.46 25.77 -9.11
C MET A 1 -10.52 25.50 -7.95
N GLY A 2 -11.01 25.28 -6.71
CA GLY A 2 -10.13 24.98 -5.57
C GLY A 2 -9.60 23.54 -5.61
N ILE A 3 -8.57 23.24 -4.79
CA ILE A 3 -7.92 21.90 -4.74
C ILE A 3 -8.93 20.77 -4.60
N ALA A 4 -9.87 20.86 -3.65
CA ALA A 4 -10.93 19.88 -3.44
C ALA A 4 -11.80 19.66 -4.69
N GLY A 5 -12.20 20.74 -5.37
CA GLY A 5 -12.96 20.67 -6.61
C GLY A 5 -12.17 20.01 -7.74
N THR A 6 -10.86 20.27 -7.84
CA THR A 6 -9.99 19.60 -8.83
C THR A 6 -9.93 18.10 -8.57
N ILE A 7 -9.76 17.68 -7.30
CA ILE A 7 -9.71 16.26 -6.94
C ILE A 7 -11.05 15.57 -7.19
N LEU A 8 -12.16 16.20 -6.84
CA LEU A 8 -13.50 15.59 -6.96
C LEU A 8 -13.93 15.38 -8.41
N ASN A 9 -13.62 16.32 -9.29
CA ASN A 9 -14.16 16.38 -10.66
C ASN A 9 -13.27 15.66 -11.71
N ASN A 10 -12.10 15.19 -11.33
CA ASN A 10 -11.17 14.50 -12.23
C ASN A 10 -10.95 13.04 -11.81
N SER A 11 -10.44 12.19 -12.69
CA SER A 11 -9.86 10.91 -12.28
C SER A 11 -8.66 11.16 -11.35
N SER A 12 -8.24 10.16 -10.55
CA SER A 12 -7.08 10.34 -9.65
C SER A 12 -5.81 10.75 -10.41
N ARG A 13 -5.61 10.21 -11.60
CA ARG A 13 -4.45 10.52 -12.46
C ARG A 13 -4.56 11.94 -13.04
N ASP A 14 -5.73 12.31 -13.57
CA ASP A 14 -5.94 13.63 -14.14
C ASP A 14 -5.89 14.72 -13.06
N ALA A 15 -6.38 14.43 -11.86
CA ALA A 15 -6.31 15.34 -10.72
C ALA A 15 -4.86 15.72 -10.38
N LEU A 16 -3.92 14.77 -10.40
CA LEU A 16 -2.49 15.04 -10.20
C LEU A 16 -1.94 16.00 -11.26
N ALA A 17 -2.27 15.77 -12.53
CA ALA A 17 -1.84 16.64 -13.63
C ALA A 17 -2.46 18.04 -13.53
N GLU A 18 -3.76 18.14 -13.22
CA GLU A 18 -4.45 19.43 -13.08
C GLU A 18 -3.96 20.25 -11.87
N LEU A 19 -3.69 19.59 -10.73
CA LEU A 19 -3.13 20.26 -9.55
C LEU A 19 -1.75 20.90 -9.85
N GLY A 20 -0.94 20.23 -10.67
CA GLY A 20 0.36 20.76 -11.09
C GLY A 20 0.32 22.09 -11.87
N LYS A 21 -0.84 22.52 -12.38
CA LYS A 21 -1.02 23.73 -13.16
C LYS A 21 -1.18 25.01 -12.31
N SER A 22 -1.42 24.90 -11.01
CA SER A 22 -1.62 26.06 -10.12
C SER A 22 -0.63 26.06 -8.95
N GLU A 23 -0.27 27.23 -8.46
CA GLU A 23 0.65 27.34 -7.31
C GLU A 23 0.10 26.69 -6.04
N ALA A 24 -1.18 26.84 -5.77
CA ALA A 24 -1.82 26.17 -4.64
C ALA A 24 -1.81 24.64 -4.80
N GLY A 25 -2.05 24.14 -6.01
CA GLY A 25 -1.98 22.73 -6.33
C GLY A 25 -0.55 22.17 -6.22
N LYS A 26 0.47 22.89 -6.71
CA LYS A 26 1.88 22.51 -6.53
C LYS A 26 2.26 22.38 -5.06
N LYS A 27 1.85 23.36 -4.23
CA LYS A 27 2.09 23.29 -2.78
C LYS A 27 1.42 22.09 -2.14
N TRP A 28 0.21 21.75 -2.55
CA TRP A 28 -0.51 20.57 -2.07
C TRP A 28 0.20 19.27 -2.53
N LEU A 29 0.68 19.22 -3.78
CA LEU A 29 1.45 18.07 -4.29
C LEU A 29 2.77 17.88 -3.52
N GLN A 30 3.43 18.96 -3.10
CA GLN A 30 4.61 18.87 -2.22
C GLN A 30 4.27 18.25 -0.86
N GLN A 31 3.12 18.60 -0.27
CA GLN A 31 2.64 17.97 0.96
C GLN A 31 2.30 16.49 0.75
N LEU A 32 1.66 16.15 -0.36
CA LEU A 32 1.42 14.76 -0.75
C LEU A 32 2.73 13.99 -0.89
N GLN A 33 3.73 14.59 -1.56
CA GLN A 33 5.04 13.96 -1.72
C GLN A 33 5.71 13.70 -0.37
N ALA A 34 5.72 14.66 0.54
CA ALA A 34 6.26 14.49 1.89
C ALA A 34 5.54 13.38 2.68
N PHE A 35 4.22 13.27 2.55
CA PHE A 35 3.45 12.17 3.11
C PHE A 35 3.86 10.83 2.50
N LEU A 36 3.99 10.76 1.18
CA LEU A 36 4.34 9.52 0.48
C LEU A 36 5.77 9.05 0.80
N GLU A 37 6.70 9.95 1.09
CA GLU A 37 8.07 9.60 1.51
C GLU A 37 8.09 8.83 2.84
N VAL A 38 7.14 9.09 3.72
CA VAL A 38 7.02 8.43 5.03
C VAL A 38 6.06 7.23 4.95
N ASP A 39 4.84 7.45 4.46
CA ASP A 39 3.74 6.48 4.54
C ASP A 39 3.41 5.79 3.21
N GLY A 40 4.01 6.23 2.11
CA GLY A 40 3.73 5.72 0.76
C GLY A 40 4.40 4.39 0.43
N TRP A 41 5.21 3.86 1.31
CA TRP A 41 5.88 2.56 1.16
C TRP A 41 4.94 1.37 1.42
N ARG A 42 3.69 1.53 1.07
CA ARG A 42 2.69 0.46 1.17
C ARG A 42 2.33 -0.06 -0.20
N MET A 43 2.25 -1.38 -0.29
CA MET A 43 1.78 -2.06 -1.49
C MET A 43 0.26 -1.93 -1.61
N GLN A 44 -0.27 -1.97 -2.82
CA GLN A 44 -1.72 -1.96 -3.06
C GLN A 44 -2.38 -3.25 -2.56
N ARG A 45 -1.67 -4.36 -2.63
CA ARG A 45 -2.08 -5.67 -2.10
C ARG A 45 -0.91 -6.32 -1.39
N MET A 46 -1.21 -6.99 -0.29
CA MET A 46 -0.22 -7.76 0.46
C MET A 46 0.39 -8.85 -0.43
N SER A 47 1.71 -8.97 -0.40
CA SER A 47 2.49 -9.98 -1.12
C SER A 47 2.50 -9.90 -2.65
N GLU A 48 1.91 -8.88 -3.26
CA GLU A 48 1.94 -8.71 -4.72
C GLU A 48 2.98 -7.67 -5.13
N ILE A 49 4.26 -8.06 -5.15
CA ILE A 49 5.40 -7.17 -5.47
C ILE A 49 5.43 -6.69 -6.92
N ASN A 50 4.61 -7.25 -7.81
CA ASN A 50 4.43 -6.77 -9.19
C ASN A 50 3.57 -5.50 -9.27
N LEU A 51 2.79 -5.17 -8.23
CA LEU A 51 2.02 -3.94 -8.18
C LEU A 51 2.86 -2.78 -7.61
N PRO A 52 2.64 -1.54 -8.10
CA PRO A 52 3.37 -0.38 -7.59
C PRO A 52 2.97 -0.05 -6.15
N SER A 53 3.94 0.43 -5.36
CA SER A 53 3.67 1.09 -4.08
C SER A 53 3.09 2.49 -4.29
N TRP A 54 2.54 3.10 -3.25
CA TRP A 54 2.01 4.46 -3.35
C TRP A 54 3.08 5.52 -3.64
N VAL A 55 4.35 5.25 -3.29
CA VAL A 55 5.49 6.11 -3.70
C VAL A 55 5.66 6.10 -5.22
N GLU A 56 5.44 4.96 -5.87
CA GLU A 56 5.59 4.81 -7.32
C GLU A 56 4.34 5.27 -8.08
N ASP A 57 3.16 4.99 -7.53
CA ASP A 57 1.86 5.40 -8.08
C ASP A 57 0.99 6.01 -6.96
N PRO A 58 0.88 7.34 -6.87
CA PRO A 58 0.09 8.00 -5.84
C PRO A 58 -1.43 7.99 -6.10
N THR A 59 -1.91 7.40 -7.19
CA THR A 59 -3.33 7.41 -7.54
C THR A 59 -4.24 6.79 -6.49
N PRO A 60 -3.87 5.72 -5.75
CA PRO A 60 -4.68 5.20 -4.65
C PRO A 60 -4.78 6.18 -3.46
N ALA A 61 -3.71 6.94 -3.18
CA ALA A 61 -3.76 7.97 -2.15
C ALA A 61 -4.76 9.08 -2.53
N ILE A 62 -4.76 9.53 -3.80
CA ILE A 62 -5.74 10.49 -4.32
C ILE A 62 -7.15 9.92 -4.26
N ALA A 63 -7.35 8.65 -4.58
CA ALA A 63 -8.66 8.00 -4.48
C ALA A 63 -9.18 8.01 -3.03
N SER A 64 -8.31 7.78 -2.04
CA SER A 64 -8.63 7.86 -0.62
C SER A 64 -9.03 9.28 -0.22
N VAL A 65 -8.26 10.30 -0.62
CA VAL A 65 -8.62 11.72 -0.39
C VAL A 65 -9.97 12.04 -1.03
N LYS A 66 -10.21 11.60 -2.26
CA LYS A 66 -11.46 11.81 -2.97
C LYS A 66 -12.65 11.16 -2.25
N PHE A 67 -12.46 9.97 -1.68
CA PHE A 67 -13.47 9.30 -0.88
C PHE A 67 -13.88 10.14 0.33
N PHE A 68 -12.92 10.64 1.11
CA PHE A 68 -13.22 11.48 2.28
C PHE A 68 -13.84 12.84 1.90
N LEU A 69 -13.38 13.45 0.81
CA LEU A 69 -13.99 14.70 0.33
C LEU A 69 -15.47 14.54 -0.07
N LYS A 70 -15.85 13.38 -0.64
CA LYS A 70 -17.25 13.07 -0.97
C LYS A 70 -18.15 12.93 0.25
N GLN A 71 -17.61 12.60 1.41
CA GLN A 71 -18.34 12.54 2.67
C GLN A 71 -18.64 13.93 3.29
N GLY A 72 -18.28 15.01 2.57
CA GLY A 72 -18.75 16.36 2.90
C GLY A 72 -18.02 17.05 4.04
N GLY A 73 -16.76 16.75 4.31
CA GLY A 73 -15.94 17.47 5.31
C GLY A 73 -16.38 17.29 6.77
N GLY A 74 -17.44 16.50 7.01
CA GLY A 74 -17.94 16.17 8.35
C GLY A 74 -17.16 15.03 9.02
N PHE A 75 -16.20 14.41 8.31
CA PHE A 75 -15.39 13.34 8.88
C PHE A 75 -14.41 13.94 9.91
N ASN A 76 -14.66 13.66 11.17
CA ASN A 76 -13.79 14.04 12.28
C ASN A 76 -13.21 12.77 12.88
N LEU A 77 -11.92 12.54 12.61
CA LEU A 77 -11.20 11.34 13.06
C LEU A 77 -11.22 11.19 14.59
N ASP A 78 -11.09 12.31 15.34
CA ASP A 78 -11.06 12.27 16.80
C ASP A 78 -12.43 11.94 17.37
N ALA A 79 -13.50 12.47 16.76
CA ALA A 79 -14.88 12.13 17.13
C ALA A 79 -15.18 10.65 16.85
N GLU A 80 -14.75 10.12 15.70
CA GLU A 80 -14.89 8.69 15.35
C GLU A 80 -14.11 7.80 16.32
N ARG A 81 -12.85 8.13 16.60
CA ARG A 81 -12.01 7.39 17.58
C ARG A 81 -12.65 7.41 18.97
N GLY A 82 -13.13 8.57 19.43
CA GLY A 82 -13.84 8.69 20.70
C GLY A 82 -15.15 7.89 20.73
N GLY A 83 -15.88 7.85 19.60
CA GLY A 83 -17.08 7.03 19.46
C GLY A 83 -16.79 5.53 19.52
N LEU A 84 -15.74 5.08 18.86
CA LEU A 84 -15.29 3.69 18.90
C LEU A 84 -14.83 3.28 20.31
N ALA A 85 -14.07 4.14 21.00
CA ALA A 85 -13.62 3.88 22.36
C ALA A 85 -14.80 3.70 23.32
N ARG A 86 -15.81 4.61 23.26
CA ARG A 86 -17.02 4.49 24.09
C ARG A 86 -17.79 3.20 23.81
N ARG A 87 -18.05 2.87 22.56
CA ARG A 87 -18.74 1.61 22.17
C ARG A 87 -18.00 0.37 22.70
N ARG A 88 -16.67 0.38 22.64
CA ARG A 88 -15.84 -0.70 23.20
C ARG A 88 -15.98 -0.81 24.72
N GLU A 89 -15.97 0.31 25.43
CA GLU A 89 -16.16 0.34 26.90
C GLU A 89 -17.55 -0.15 27.31
N GLU A 90 -18.60 0.28 26.60
CA GLU A 90 -19.96 -0.16 26.83
C GLU A 90 -20.12 -1.68 26.60
N ALA A 91 -19.63 -2.17 25.46
CA ALA A 91 -19.64 -3.60 25.15
C ALA A 91 -18.84 -4.41 26.18
N THR A 92 -17.72 -3.88 26.67
CA THR A 92 -16.92 -4.53 27.70
C THR A 92 -17.69 -4.66 29.02
N LYS A 93 -18.44 -3.62 29.42
CA LYS A 93 -19.30 -3.66 30.63
C LYS A 93 -20.41 -4.69 30.49
N GLU A 94 -21.13 -4.69 29.36
CA GLU A 94 -22.21 -5.64 29.10
C GLU A 94 -21.73 -7.11 29.14
N VAL A 95 -20.54 -7.37 28.62
CA VAL A 95 -19.96 -8.73 28.67
C VAL A 95 -19.54 -9.07 30.08
N LEU A 96 -18.92 -8.14 30.82
CA LEU A 96 -18.48 -8.39 32.19
C LEU A 96 -19.64 -8.72 33.15
N GLU A 97 -20.83 -8.17 32.92
CA GLU A 97 -22.03 -8.50 33.69
C GLU A 97 -22.47 -9.96 33.51
N LYS A 98 -22.11 -10.58 32.38
CA LYS A 98 -22.44 -11.97 32.03
C LYS A 98 -21.31 -12.95 32.43
N VAL A 99 -20.11 -12.47 32.69
CA VAL A 99 -18.94 -13.28 33.09
C VAL A 99 -19.00 -13.55 34.60
N PRO A 100 -18.89 -14.83 35.06
CA PRO A 100 -18.81 -15.18 36.47
C PRO A 100 -17.73 -14.37 37.19
N GLN A 101 -18.01 -13.96 38.43
CA GLN A 101 -17.15 -13.04 39.18
C GLN A 101 -15.71 -13.54 39.33
N ASP A 102 -15.55 -14.85 39.52
CA ASP A 102 -14.25 -15.52 39.64
C ASP A 102 -13.46 -15.53 38.32
N GLN A 103 -14.12 -15.33 37.17
CA GLN A 103 -13.51 -15.31 35.84
C GLN A 103 -13.29 -13.91 35.28
N GLN A 104 -13.83 -12.86 35.91
CA GLN A 104 -13.71 -11.48 35.40
C GLN A 104 -12.26 -10.99 35.33
N GLY A 105 -11.40 -11.40 36.26
CA GLY A 105 -9.98 -11.07 36.24
C GLY A 105 -9.27 -11.64 35.01
N TRP A 106 -9.53 -12.90 34.73
CA TRP A 106 -9.02 -13.59 33.54
C TRP A 106 -9.52 -12.95 32.24
N PHE A 107 -10.83 -12.67 32.15
CA PHE A 107 -11.41 -11.99 31.00
C PHE A 107 -10.75 -10.65 30.72
N LYS A 108 -10.58 -9.80 31.74
CA LYS A 108 -9.94 -8.47 31.56
C LYS A 108 -8.50 -8.60 31.09
N MET A 109 -7.76 -9.58 31.60
CA MET A 109 -6.38 -9.83 31.16
C MET A 109 -6.34 -10.25 29.67
N LEU A 110 -7.18 -11.19 29.27
CA LEU A 110 -7.26 -11.63 27.86
C LEU A 110 -7.69 -10.51 26.93
N LEU A 111 -8.66 -9.69 27.35
CA LEU A 111 -9.11 -8.54 26.56
C LEU A 111 -7.97 -7.52 26.38
N GLY A 112 -7.20 -7.24 27.42
CA GLY A 112 -6.02 -6.37 27.33
C GLY A 112 -4.99 -6.90 26.34
N LEU A 113 -4.63 -8.18 26.48
CA LEU A 113 -3.71 -8.84 25.54
C LEU A 113 -4.22 -8.80 24.10
N ALA A 114 -5.50 -9.05 23.87
CA ALA A 114 -6.09 -9.00 22.53
C ALA A 114 -6.05 -7.58 21.92
N GLN A 115 -6.27 -6.55 22.74
CA GLN A 115 -6.18 -5.15 22.31
C GLN A 115 -4.74 -4.74 21.95
N GLU A 116 -3.76 -5.14 22.75
CA GLU A 116 -2.34 -4.89 22.48
C GLU A 116 -1.87 -5.66 21.23
N THR A 117 -2.24 -6.93 21.12
CA THR A 117 -1.88 -7.77 19.97
C THR A 117 -2.48 -7.24 18.68
N GLY A 118 -3.73 -6.71 18.72
CA GLY A 118 -4.37 -6.10 17.56
C GLY A 118 -3.59 -4.89 17.04
N SER A 119 -3.18 -3.98 17.92
CA SER A 119 -2.34 -2.83 17.56
C SER A 119 -1.00 -3.27 16.98
N PHE A 120 -0.33 -4.21 17.66
CA PHE A 120 0.94 -4.76 17.20
C PHE A 120 0.82 -5.42 15.81
N SER A 121 -0.27 -6.14 15.54
CA SER A 121 -0.52 -6.79 14.25
C SER A 121 -0.61 -5.76 13.10
N GLU A 122 -1.28 -4.63 13.33
CA GLU A 122 -1.38 -3.56 12.33
C GLU A 122 -0.02 -2.89 12.06
N GLU A 123 0.76 -2.63 13.09
CA GLU A 123 2.12 -2.09 12.96
C GLU A 123 3.04 -3.09 12.25
N HIS A 124 2.99 -4.37 12.60
CA HIS A 124 3.72 -5.44 11.92
C HIS A 124 3.39 -5.47 10.42
N ASN A 125 2.11 -5.47 10.08
CA ASN A 125 1.67 -5.46 8.69
C ASN A 125 2.23 -4.23 7.93
N HIS A 126 2.18 -3.03 8.54
CA HIS A 126 2.69 -1.82 7.89
C HIS A 126 4.21 -1.81 7.73
N TYR A 127 4.95 -2.02 8.83
CA TYR A 127 6.40 -1.84 8.83
C TYR A 127 7.17 -3.05 8.32
N LEU A 128 6.67 -4.26 8.53
CA LEU A 128 7.36 -5.47 8.08
C LEU A 128 6.82 -5.96 6.74
N ASP A 129 5.52 -6.16 6.61
CA ASP A 129 4.99 -6.76 5.38
C ASP A 129 4.95 -5.76 4.22
N LEU A 130 4.22 -4.65 4.37
CA LEU A 130 4.04 -3.71 3.26
C LEU A 130 5.33 -3.00 2.88
N TYR A 131 6.12 -2.55 3.85
CA TYR A 131 7.36 -1.83 3.62
C TYR A 131 8.45 -2.71 3.01
N THR A 132 8.64 -3.92 3.56
CA THR A 132 9.64 -4.85 3.01
C THR A 132 9.31 -5.31 1.60
N HIS A 133 8.03 -5.56 1.28
CA HIS A 133 7.63 -5.88 -0.09
C HIS A 133 7.88 -4.73 -1.05
N ALA A 134 7.65 -3.48 -0.64
CA ALA A 134 7.99 -2.31 -1.46
C ALA A 134 9.50 -2.20 -1.71
N LEU A 135 10.34 -2.47 -0.70
CA LEU A 135 11.80 -2.52 -0.88
C LEU A 135 12.24 -3.66 -1.78
N MET A 136 11.62 -4.85 -1.65
CA MET A 136 11.88 -6.00 -2.52
C MET A 136 11.54 -5.65 -3.97
N ARG A 137 10.35 -5.08 -4.22
CA ARG A 137 9.97 -4.59 -5.55
C ARG A 137 11.02 -3.64 -6.13
N ARG A 138 11.43 -2.65 -5.36
CA ARG A 138 12.44 -1.67 -5.78
C ARG A 138 13.76 -2.33 -6.15
N SER A 139 14.18 -3.34 -5.39
CA SER A 139 15.39 -4.12 -5.66
C SER A 139 15.26 -4.91 -6.95
N CYS A 140 14.13 -5.59 -7.17
CA CYS A 140 13.83 -6.30 -8.42
C CYS A 140 13.84 -5.35 -9.63
N LEU A 141 13.24 -4.17 -9.52
CA LEU A 141 13.26 -3.18 -10.60
C LEU A 141 14.67 -2.64 -10.88
N ALA A 142 15.51 -2.48 -9.85
CA ALA A 142 16.90 -2.07 -10.04
C ALA A 142 17.70 -3.13 -10.81
N ILE A 143 17.50 -4.41 -10.50
CA ILE A 143 18.04 -5.53 -11.28
C ILE A 143 17.47 -5.48 -12.70
N GLY A 144 16.15 -5.31 -12.84
CA GLY A 144 15.48 -5.23 -14.13
C GLY A 144 16.07 -4.17 -15.06
N LYS A 145 16.39 -2.98 -14.55
CA LYS A 145 17.06 -1.93 -15.33
C LYS A 145 18.40 -2.40 -15.90
N ARG A 146 19.16 -3.16 -15.13
CA ARG A 146 20.44 -3.74 -15.60
C ARG A 146 20.23 -4.80 -16.66
N LEU A 147 19.21 -5.66 -16.49
CA LEU A 147 18.86 -6.71 -17.47
C LEU A 147 18.34 -6.13 -18.78
N VAL A 148 17.60 -5.01 -18.74
CA VAL A 148 17.20 -4.25 -19.93
C VAL A 148 18.43 -3.70 -20.66
N ALA A 149 19.38 -3.09 -19.93
CA ALA A 149 20.62 -2.58 -20.52
C ALA A 149 21.45 -3.70 -21.17
N ALA A 150 21.43 -4.90 -20.58
CA ALA A 150 22.06 -6.10 -21.15
C ALA A 150 21.22 -6.80 -22.24
N LYS A 151 20.05 -6.27 -22.58
CA LYS A 151 19.12 -6.81 -23.60
C LYS A 151 18.56 -8.21 -23.29
N VAL A 152 18.54 -8.60 -22.02
CA VAL A 152 18.00 -9.89 -21.55
C VAL A 152 16.48 -9.86 -21.55
N ILE A 153 15.88 -8.72 -21.14
CA ILE A 153 14.45 -8.43 -21.07
C ILE A 153 14.18 -7.06 -21.69
N ASP A 154 12.92 -6.68 -21.91
CA ASP A 154 12.54 -5.40 -22.53
C ASP A 154 12.16 -4.31 -21.54
N HIS A 155 11.51 -4.67 -20.41
CA HIS A 155 11.08 -3.73 -19.38
C HIS A 155 11.59 -4.18 -18.00
N PRO A 156 11.90 -3.24 -17.07
CA PRO A 156 12.35 -3.61 -15.72
C PRO A 156 11.35 -4.52 -14.99
N GLU A 157 10.04 -4.32 -15.20
CA GLU A 157 8.95 -5.10 -14.63
C GLU A 157 8.92 -6.56 -15.10
N ASP A 158 9.61 -6.87 -16.20
CA ASP A 158 9.73 -8.23 -16.71
C ASP A 158 10.42 -9.18 -15.71
N THR A 159 11.17 -8.63 -14.76
CA THR A 159 11.77 -9.40 -13.66
C THR A 159 10.72 -10.16 -12.84
N PHE A 160 9.50 -9.67 -12.73
CA PHE A 160 8.43 -10.35 -11.98
C PHE A 160 7.88 -11.60 -12.67
N PHE A 161 8.25 -11.81 -13.91
CA PHE A 161 7.94 -13.02 -14.68
C PHE A 161 9.13 -14.02 -14.73
N LEU A 162 10.25 -13.71 -14.08
CA LEU A 162 11.41 -14.61 -14.01
C LEU A 162 11.34 -15.45 -12.71
N MET A 163 11.74 -16.70 -12.82
CA MET A 163 11.91 -17.56 -11.65
C MET A 163 13.19 -17.19 -10.88
N PRO A 164 13.28 -17.50 -9.57
CA PRO A 164 14.44 -17.15 -8.75
C PRO A 164 15.78 -17.64 -9.32
N ASP A 165 15.81 -18.85 -9.90
CA ASP A 165 17.04 -19.41 -10.48
C ASP A 165 17.42 -18.73 -11.80
N GLU A 166 16.43 -18.34 -12.62
CA GLU A 166 16.67 -17.53 -13.82
C GLU A 166 17.24 -16.17 -13.42
N MET A 167 16.60 -15.49 -12.46
CA MET A 167 17.08 -14.21 -11.92
C MET A 167 18.51 -14.31 -11.42
N ARG A 168 18.85 -15.36 -10.66
CA ARG A 168 20.20 -15.59 -10.15
C ARG A 168 21.18 -15.73 -11.30
N SER A 169 20.88 -16.56 -12.29
CA SER A 169 21.76 -16.84 -13.42
C SER A 169 22.04 -15.58 -14.24
N VAL A 170 21.01 -14.85 -14.64
CA VAL A 170 21.15 -13.64 -15.49
C VAL A 170 21.72 -12.43 -14.73
N THR A 171 21.60 -12.41 -13.40
CA THR A 171 22.19 -11.31 -12.59
C THR A 171 23.70 -11.48 -12.48
N LEU A 172 24.19 -12.72 -12.42
CA LEU A 172 25.62 -13.02 -12.33
C LEU A 172 26.33 -12.88 -13.69
N VAL A 173 25.71 -13.38 -14.76
CA VAL A 173 26.28 -13.38 -16.11
C VAL A 173 25.16 -13.04 -17.11
N PRO A 174 24.85 -11.74 -17.31
CA PRO A 174 23.76 -11.35 -18.20
C PRO A 174 24.03 -11.60 -19.68
N ASP A 175 25.32 -11.65 -20.07
CA ASP A 175 25.72 -11.81 -21.47
C ASP A 175 25.32 -13.17 -22.02
N GLY A 176 24.68 -13.17 -23.16
CA GLY A 176 24.25 -14.40 -23.85
C GLY A 176 22.84 -14.89 -23.48
N PHE A 177 22.18 -14.29 -22.52
CA PHE A 177 20.79 -14.61 -22.22
C PHE A 177 19.82 -13.73 -23.00
N ASN A 178 18.69 -14.35 -23.43
CA ASN A 178 17.53 -13.66 -23.97
C ASN A 178 16.26 -14.34 -23.43
N LEU A 179 15.64 -13.72 -22.44
CA LEU A 179 14.48 -14.30 -21.74
C LEU A 179 13.14 -13.67 -22.17
N ARG A 180 13.13 -12.79 -23.19
CA ARG A 180 11.93 -12.08 -23.65
C ARG A 180 10.78 -13.02 -23.99
N HIS A 181 11.06 -14.11 -24.70
CA HIS A 181 10.08 -15.11 -25.08
C HIS A 181 9.46 -15.85 -23.87
N ILE A 182 10.26 -16.07 -22.80
CA ILE A 182 9.76 -16.66 -21.55
C ILE A 182 8.84 -15.67 -20.83
N VAL A 183 9.27 -14.41 -20.72
CA VAL A 183 8.49 -13.33 -20.12
C VAL A 183 7.15 -13.15 -20.85
N GLU A 184 7.18 -13.05 -22.19
CA GLU A 184 5.96 -12.87 -23.00
C GLU A 184 4.96 -14.01 -22.78
N ARG A 185 5.41 -15.26 -22.80
CA ARG A 185 4.56 -16.42 -22.54
C ARG A 185 3.95 -16.36 -21.14
N ARG A 186 4.75 -16.14 -20.09
CA ARG A 186 4.26 -16.09 -18.70
C ARG A 186 3.33 -14.90 -18.45
N ARG A 187 3.56 -13.78 -19.11
CA ARG A 187 2.66 -12.63 -19.05
C ARG A 187 1.29 -12.98 -19.64
N LYS A 188 1.24 -13.66 -20.79
CA LYS A 188 -0.01 -14.13 -21.39
C LYS A 188 -0.74 -15.13 -20.48
N ASP A 189 0.00 -16.06 -19.87
CA ASP A 189 -0.58 -17.03 -18.94
C ASP A 189 -1.19 -16.30 -17.73
N TRP A 190 -0.48 -15.32 -17.17
CA TRP A 190 -0.95 -14.53 -16.03
C TRP A 190 -2.18 -13.69 -16.37
N GLU A 191 -2.19 -13.02 -17.53
CA GLU A 191 -3.35 -12.24 -18.03
C GLU A 191 -4.59 -13.11 -18.25
N GLY A 192 -4.40 -14.37 -18.59
CA GLY A 192 -5.49 -15.33 -18.74
C GLY A 192 -6.11 -15.81 -17.42
N TRP A 193 -5.44 -15.56 -16.27
CA TRP A 193 -5.94 -15.93 -14.93
C TRP A 193 -6.59 -14.76 -14.18
N CYS A 194 -6.41 -13.52 -14.63
CA CYS A 194 -6.98 -12.29 -14.10
C CYS A 194 -8.26 -11.90 -14.82
#